data_b43967735e8130b36d3abf91aae75beb
#
_entry.id   b43967735e8130b36d3abf91aae75beb
#
_cell.length_a   1.000
_cell.length_b   1.000
_cell.length_c   1.000
_cell.angle_alpha   90.00
_cell.angle_beta   90.00
_cell.angle_gamma   90.00
#
_symmetry.space_group_name_H-M   'P 1'
#
loop_
_entity.id
_entity.type
_entity.pdbx_description
1 polymer ?
#
loop_
_entity_poly.entity_id
_entity_poly.type
_entity_poly.pdbx_seq_one_letter_code
_entity_poly.pdbx_strand_id
1 'polypeptide(L)'
;MLQRGFKAQAERTSLFLRAQLGLKEYDPLPAQQLAEYLNICVLTPIDIPGITDAILDLLLTTGKDCWSAAIFVRNNKEYIIHNPTHSSSRQESNIMHEIAHSVCNHELRDLETALHGCVIPLRQYDHVQEAEAEYMGGCLQLPQKALFHYHHFKKKNQDQIAEIFNASKQMVRYRLSITGVTKITLRK
;
A
#
# COMPACT_ATOMS: atom_id res chain seq x y z
N MET A 1 1.79 11.79 14.85
CA MET A 1 1.54 12.97 13.94
C MET A 1 2.62 12.99 12.88
N LEU A 2 2.30 13.14 11.60
CA LEU A 2 3.29 13.15 10.51
C LEU A 2 4.27 14.31 10.65
N GLN A 3 5.54 14.07 10.32
CA GLN A 3 6.58 15.09 10.33
C GLN A 3 6.27 16.22 9.34
N ARG A 4 6.75 17.42 9.66
CA ARG A 4 6.59 18.59 8.77
C ARG A 4 7.27 18.30 7.41
N GLY A 5 6.53 18.49 6.33
CA GLY A 5 7.03 18.25 4.97
C GLY A 5 6.80 16.84 4.43
N PHE A 6 6.51 15.84 5.28
CA PHE A 6 6.31 14.45 4.88
C PHE A 6 5.24 14.31 3.78
N LYS A 7 4.10 14.98 3.91
CA LYS A 7 3.02 14.92 2.91
C LYS A 7 3.48 15.34 1.52
N ALA A 8 4.25 16.42 1.43
CA ALA A 8 4.78 16.90 0.14
C ALA A 8 5.87 15.96 -0.39
N GLN A 9 6.66 15.35 0.47
CA GLN A 9 7.65 14.34 0.10
C GLN A 9 6.95 13.09 -0.46
N ALA A 10 5.93 12.57 0.21
CA ALA A 10 5.19 11.39 -0.23
C ALA A 10 4.55 11.57 -1.61
N GLU A 11 3.97 12.76 -1.89
CA GLU A 11 3.45 13.08 -3.22
C GLU A 11 4.57 13.07 -4.27
N ARG A 12 5.72 13.71 -3.98
CA ARG A 12 6.88 13.72 -4.91
C ARG A 12 7.43 12.32 -5.16
N THR A 13 7.57 11.51 -4.11
CA THR A 13 8.04 10.12 -4.21
C THR A 13 7.11 9.29 -5.08
N SER A 14 5.80 9.42 -4.88
CA SER A 14 4.79 8.72 -5.70
C SER A 14 4.90 9.07 -7.19
N LEU A 15 5.12 10.35 -7.52
CA LEU A 15 5.30 10.79 -8.90
C LEU A 15 6.64 10.35 -9.49
N PHE A 16 7.69 10.39 -8.70
CA PHE A 16 9.02 9.90 -9.08
C PHE A 16 8.98 8.40 -9.45
N LEU A 17 8.36 7.56 -8.61
CA LEU A 17 8.24 6.13 -8.87
C LEU A 17 7.42 5.84 -10.15
N ARG A 18 6.36 6.60 -10.40
CA ARG A 18 5.64 6.52 -11.70
C ARG A 18 6.55 6.84 -12.88
N ALA A 19 7.32 7.91 -12.78
CA ALA A 19 8.25 8.30 -13.85
C ALA A 19 9.32 7.23 -14.11
N GLN A 20 9.86 6.58 -13.05
CA GLN A 20 10.81 5.47 -13.19
C GLN A 20 10.20 4.27 -13.93
N LEU A 21 8.91 4.06 -13.80
CA LEU A 21 8.15 3.00 -14.47
C LEU A 21 7.59 3.42 -15.85
N GLY A 22 7.94 4.61 -16.34
CA GLY A 22 7.45 5.13 -17.62
C GLY A 22 5.98 5.55 -17.61
N LEU A 23 5.37 5.69 -16.43
CA LEU A 23 3.99 6.10 -16.25
C LEU A 23 3.87 7.62 -16.16
N LYS A 24 2.72 8.14 -16.56
CA LYS A 24 2.38 9.55 -16.35
C LYS A 24 1.99 9.80 -14.90
N GLU A 25 2.06 11.05 -14.46
CA GLU A 25 1.74 11.47 -13.09
C GLU A 25 0.32 11.10 -12.63
N TYR A 26 -0.58 10.84 -13.57
CA TYR A 26 -1.99 10.51 -13.32
C TYR A 26 -2.37 9.07 -13.73
N ASP A 27 -1.41 8.27 -14.21
CA ASP A 27 -1.68 6.87 -14.54
C ASP A 27 -1.82 6.02 -13.28
N PRO A 28 -2.68 5.00 -13.27
CA PRO A 28 -2.68 3.98 -12.22
C PRO A 28 -1.30 3.32 -12.09
N LEU A 29 -0.90 3.05 -10.86
CA LEU A 29 0.30 2.30 -10.54
C LEU A 29 -0.13 1.04 -9.80
N PRO A 30 -0.13 -0.14 -10.45
CA PRO A 30 -0.43 -1.40 -9.78
C PRO A 30 0.61 -1.74 -8.71
N ALA A 31 0.16 -2.20 -7.55
CA ALA A 31 1.04 -2.55 -6.43
C ALA A 31 2.04 -3.64 -6.80
N GLN A 32 1.61 -4.63 -7.58
CA GLN A 32 2.47 -5.69 -8.07
C GLN A 32 3.63 -5.16 -8.95
N GLN A 33 3.32 -4.24 -9.88
CA GLN A 33 4.33 -3.62 -10.74
C GLN A 33 5.35 -2.80 -9.94
N LEU A 34 4.87 -2.09 -8.90
CA LEU A 34 5.76 -1.32 -8.02
C LEU A 34 6.63 -2.25 -7.16
N ALA A 35 6.06 -3.33 -6.62
CA ALA A 35 6.81 -4.32 -5.86
C ALA A 35 7.93 -4.95 -6.70
N GLU A 36 7.64 -5.35 -7.93
CA GLU A 36 8.62 -5.90 -8.87
C GLU A 36 9.76 -4.90 -9.14
N TYR A 37 9.43 -3.63 -9.39
CA TYR A 37 10.43 -2.58 -9.59
C TYR A 37 11.34 -2.39 -8.36
N LEU A 38 10.78 -2.49 -7.15
CA LEU A 38 11.52 -2.38 -5.90
C LEU A 38 12.20 -3.69 -5.46
N ASN A 39 12.09 -4.75 -6.27
CA ASN A 39 12.61 -6.10 -5.97
C ASN A 39 12.01 -6.71 -4.69
N ILE A 40 10.75 -6.37 -4.37
CA ILE A 40 9.96 -6.93 -3.28
C ILE A 40 9.18 -8.13 -3.80
N CYS A 41 9.27 -9.28 -3.12
CA CYS A 41 8.54 -10.49 -3.50
C CYS A 41 7.15 -10.49 -2.85
N VAL A 42 6.09 -10.45 -3.66
CA VAL A 42 4.70 -10.51 -3.17
C VAL A 42 4.19 -11.95 -3.27
N LEU A 43 3.73 -12.48 -2.15
CA LEU A 43 3.30 -13.88 -1.98
C LEU A 43 1.92 -13.93 -1.33
N THR A 44 1.25 -15.05 -1.53
CA THR A 44 0.11 -15.48 -0.72
C THR A 44 0.52 -16.63 0.21
N PRO A 45 -0.26 -17.00 1.23
CA PRO A 45 0.05 -18.15 2.07
C PRO A 45 0.30 -19.44 1.30
N ILE A 46 -0.37 -19.64 0.15
CA ILE A 46 -0.23 -20.85 -0.67
C ILE A 46 1.17 -20.95 -1.30
N ASP A 47 1.83 -19.82 -1.53
CA ASP A 47 3.16 -19.76 -2.15
C ASP A 47 4.31 -20.08 -1.17
N ILE A 48 4.00 -20.28 0.13
CA ILE A 48 5.01 -20.49 1.18
C ILE A 48 5.39 -21.97 1.22
N PRO A 49 6.65 -22.33 0.92
CA PRO A 49 7.08 -23.72 0.99
C PRO A 49 6.95 -24.31 2.39
N GLY A 50 6.34 -25.50 2.48
CA GLY A 50 6.20 -26.23 3.74
C GLY A 50 5.07 -25.74 4.66
N ILE A 51 4.23 -24.81 4.22
CA ILE A 51 3.02 -24.45 4.96
C ILE A 51 2.07 -25.64 5.02
N THR A 52 1.46 -25.88 6.17
CA THR A 52 0.54 -27.02 6.36
C THR A 52 -0.90 -26.62 6.03
N ASP A 53 -1.73 -27.62 5.66
CA ASP A 53 -3.15 -27.39 5.38
C ASP A 53 -3.87 -26.77 6.59
N ALA A 54 -3.51 -27.14 7.80
CA ALA A 54 -4.06 -26.57 9.04
C ALA A 54 -3.77 -25.07 9.18
N ILE A 55 -2.56 -24.62 8.78
CA ILE A 55 -2.19 -23.19 8.77
C ILE A 55 -2.92 -22.47 7.65
N LEU A 56 -3.02 -23.08 6.45
CA LEU A 56 -3.79 -22.51 5.34
C LEU A 56 -5.26 -22.32 5.71
N ASP A 57 -5.89 -23.32 6.33
CA ASP A 57 -7.28 -23.21 6.78
C ASP A 57 -7.44 -22.09 7.83
N LEU A 58 -6.51 -22.00 8.78
CA LEU A 58 -6.51 -20.91 9.75
C LEU A 58 -6.42 -19.54 9.08
N LEU A 59 -5.51 -19.36 8.13
CA LEU A 59 -5.26 -18.05 7.50
C LEU A 59 -6.33 -17.66 6.48
N LEU A 60 -6.85 -18.62 5.71
CA LEU A 60 -7.71 -18.34 4.55
C LEU A 60 -9.20 -18.62 4.80
N THR A 61 -9.54 -19.29 5.91
CA THR A 61 -10.92 -19.66 6.24
C THR A 61 -11.32 -19.09 7.60
N THR A 62 -10.85 -19.68 8.68
CA THR A 62 -11.28 -19.34 10.06
C THR A 62 -10.79 -17.96 10.50
N GLY A 63 -9.55 -17.61 10.19
CA GLY A 63 -8.90 -16.35 10.58
C GLY A 63 -8.79 -15.32 9.45
N LYS A 64 -9.44 -15.53 8.30
CA LYS A 64 -9.32 -14.69 7.10
C LYS A 64 -9.56 -13.20 7.35
N ASP A 65 -10.39 -12.85 8.31
CA ASP A 65 -10.74 -11.46 8.62
C ASP A 65 -9.81 -10.84 9.67
N CYS A 66 -8.87 -11.63 10.26
CA CYS A 66 -7.98 -11.19 11.32
C CYS A 66 -6.65 -10.59 10.83
N TRP A 67 -6.36 -10.68 9.53
CA TRP A 67 -5.11 -10.18 8.95
C TRP A 67 -5.32 -9.67 7.53
N SER A 68 -4.38 -8.85 7.04
CA SER A 68 -4.48 -8.24 5.71
C SER A 68 -3.23 -8.46 4.87
N ALA A 69 -2.10 -7.97 5.33
CA ALA A 69 -0.78 -8.18 4.74
C ALA A 69 0.30 -7.96 5.80
N ALA A 70 1.52 -8.36 5.48
CA ALA A 70 2.70 -8.06 6.29
C ALA A 70 3.95 -8.05 5.41
N ILE A 71 4.87 -7.10 5.67
CA ILE A 71 6.20 -7.04 5.07
C ILE A 71 7.25 -7.51 6.08
N PHE A 72 8.24 -8.25 5.60
CA PHE A 72 9.38 -8.71 6.39
C PHE A 72 10.61 -8.92 5.50
N VAL A 73 11.77 -9.04 6.13
CA VAL A 73 13.05 -9.31 5.45
C VAL A 73 13.48 -10.76 5.72
N ARG A 74 14.02 -11.42 4.71
CA ARG A 74 14.71 -12.70 4.83
C ARG A 74 15.86 -12.75 3.84
N ASN A 75 17.07 -13.08 4.30
CA ASN A 75 18.28 -13.12 3.46
C ASN A 75 18.47 -11.81 2.65
N ASN A 76 18.36 -10.67 3.28
CA ASN A 76 18.45 -9.33 2.67
C ASN A 76 17.47 -9.09 1.52
N LYS A 77 16.38 -9.83 1.46
CA LYS A 77 15.31 -9.64 0.49
C LYS A 77 13.99 -9.36 1.20
N GLU A 78 13.23 -8.42 0.68
CA GLU A 78 11.90 -8.06 1.20
C GLU A 78 10.81 -8.95 0.62
N TYR A 79 9.89 -9.35 1.47
CA TYR A 79 8.72 -10.16 1.14
C TYR A 79 7.47 -9.54 1.71
N ILE A 80 6.42 -9.50 0.91
CA ILE A 80 5.07 -9.16 1.35
C ILE A 80 4.22 -10.41 1.25
N ILE A 81 3.59 -10.84 2.35
CA ILE A 81 2.53 -11.86 2.32
C ILE A 81 1.21 -11.13 2.47
N HIS A 82 0.29 -11.34 1.53
CA HIS A 82 -1.03 -10.72 1.59
C HIS A 82 -2.17 -11.76 1.59
N ASN A 83 -3.31 -11.34 2.12
CA ASN A 83 -4.50 -12.17 2.20
C ASN A 83 -5.27 -12.14 0.86
N PRO A 84 -5.28 -13.25 0.10
CA PRO A 84 -5.95 -13.30 -1.19
C PRO A 84 -7.48 -13.39 -1.11
N THR A 85 -8.05 -13.60 0.10
CA THR A 85 -9.51 -13.70 0.27
C THR A 85 -10.20 -12.32 0.27
N HIS A 86 -9.44 -11.24 0.40
CA HIS A 86 -9.96 -9.89 0.34
C HIS A 86 -10.34 -9.48 -1.09
N SER A 87 -11.19 -8.47 -1.24
CA SER A 87 -11.49 -7.87 -2.55
C SER A 87 -10.21 -7.33 -3.21
N SER A 88 -10.18 -7.31 -4.55
CA SER A 88 -9.03 -6.82 -5.33
C SER A 88 -8.56 -5.43 -4.86
N SER A 89 -9.48 -4.49 -4.65
CA SER A 89 -9.16 -3.15 -4.19
C SER A 89 -8.57 -3.12 -2.76
N ARG A 90 -8.98 -4.07 -1.90
CA ARG A 90 -8.40 -4.20 -0.56
C ARG A 90 -7.02 -4.83 -0.61
N GLN A 91 -6.82 -5.86 -1.45
CA GLN A 91 -5.49 -6.44 -1.68
C GLN A 91 -4.51 -5.38 -2.20
N GLU A 92 -4.92 -4.60 -3.21
CA GLU A 92 -4.13 -3.50 -3.77
C GLU A 92 -3.69 -2.50 -2.69
N SER A 93 -4.64 -2.02 -1.87
CA SER A 93 -4.35 -1.06 -0.80
C SER A 93 -3.46 -1.67 0.29
N ASN A 94 -3.65 -2.94 0.63
CA ASN A 94 -2.83 -3.62 1.63
C ASN A 94 -1.38 -3.77 1.15
N ILE A 95 -1.18 -4.22 -0.09
CA ILE A 95 0.17 -4.35 -0.67
C ILE A 95 0.84 -2.98 -0.77
N MET A 96 0.11 -1.93 -1.20
CA MET A 96 0.63 -0.55 -1.23
C MET A 96 1.04 -0.02 0.14
N HIS A 97 0.30 -0.39 1.20
CA HIS A 97 0.66 -0.04 2.57
C HIS A 97 1.98 -0.71 3.00
N GLU A 98 2.15 -1.99 2.71
CA GLU A 98 3.39 -2.71 3.02
C GLU A 98 4.58 -2.19 2.19
N ILE A 99 4.38 -1.89 0.90
CA ILE A 99 5.41 -1.23 0.06
C ILE A 99 5.79 0.14 0.65
N ALA A 100 4.84 0.87 1.21
CA ALA A 100 5.12 2.17 1.81
C ALA A 100 6.06 2.08 3.01
N HIS A 101 6.04 1.00 3.79
CA HIS A 101 7.04 0.77 4.84
C HIS A 101 8.46 0.69 4.27
N SER A 102 8.65 -0.04 3.17
CA SER A 102 9.94 -0.12 2.47
C SER A 102 10.35 1.25 1.90
N VAL A 103 9.46 1.93 1.18
CA VAL A 103 9.72 3.25 0.56
C VAL A 103 10.06 4.33 1.60
N CYS A 104 9.51 4.24 2.80
CA CYS A 104 9.80 5.14 3.92
C CYS A 104 11.04 4.73 4.72
N ASN A 105 11.70 3.61 4.37
CA ASN A 105 12.81 3.02 5.12
C ASN A 105 12.45 2.76 6.59
N HIS A 106 11.24 2.29 6.85
CA HIS A 106 10.84 1.87 8.18
C HIS A 106 11.60 0.60 8.58
N GLU A 107 11.81 0.42 9.88
CA GLU A 107 12.47 -0.78 10.39
C GLU A 107 11.59 -2.01 10.13
N LEU A 108 12.05 -2.86 9.21
CA LEU A 108 11.39 -4.11 8.85
C LEU A 108 11.94 -5.25 9.72
N ARG A 109 11.08 -6.21 10.04
CA ARG A 109 11.51 -7.38 10.84
C ARG A 109 12.26 -8.37 9.99
N ASP A 110 13.36 -8.84 10.54
CA ASP A 110 14.02 -10.05 10.07
C ASP A 110 13.28 -11.28 10.59
N LEU A 111 12.82 -12.14 9.67
CA LEU A 111 12.03 -13.32 10.01
C LEU A 111 12.84 -14.33 10.82
N GLU A 112 14.14 -14.48 10.58
CA GLU A 112 14.99 -15.42 11.30
C GLU A 112 15.15 -15.01 12.76
N THR A 113 15.33 -13.74 13.03
CA THR A 113 15.38 -13.20 14.39
C THR A 113 14.04 -13.36 15.11
N ALA A 114 12.91 -13.22 14.41
CA ALA A 114 11.58 -13.40 14.96
C ALA A 114 11.28 -14.87 15.33
N LEU A 115 11.79 -15.84 14.59
CA LEU A 115 11.56 -17.26 14.83
C LEU A 115 12.44 -17.83 15.96
N HIS A 116 13.61 -17.25 16.25
CA HIS A 116 14.52 -17.69 17.31
C HIS A 116 14.12 -17.18 18.70
N GLY A 117 13.34 -16.12 18.80
CA GLY A 117 12.70 -15.68 20.03
C GLY A 117 11.33 -16.32 20.16
N CYS A 118 11.12 -17.20 21.15
CA CYS A 118 9.85 -17.89 21.43
C CYS A 118 8.62 -16.98 21.68
N VAL A 119 8.69 -15.73 21.31
CA VAL A 119 7.58 -14.78 21.23
C VAL A 119 7.69 -14.15 19.86
N ILE A 120 6.75 -14.43 18.96
CA ILE A 120 6.50 -13.53 17.83
C ILE A 120 6.04 -12.23 18.48
N PRO A 121 6.89 -11.21 18.67
CA PRO A 121 6.37 -9.93 19.11
C PRO A 121 5.57 -9.46 17.93
N LEU A 122 4.26 -9.51 18.04
CA LEU A 122 3.37 -8.65 17.27
C LEU A 122 4.09 -7.30 17.19
N ARG A 123 4.29 -6.74 15.97
CA ARG A 123 4.95 -5.45 15.70
C ARG A 123 4.94 -4.57 16.96
N GLN A 124 6.09 -4.06 17.41
CA GLN A 124 6.04 -2.84 18.20
C GLN A 124 5.37 -1.82 17.29
N TYR A 125 4.09 -1.57 17.56
CA TYR A 125 3.26 -0.69 16.78
C TYR A 125 3.80 0.73 16.96
N ASP A 126 4.62 1.16 15.99
CA ASP A 126 5.07 2.55 15.95
C ASP A 126 4.00 3.36 15.23
N HIS A 127 3.22 4.08 16.01
CA HIS A 127 2.16 4.97 15.52
C HIS A 127 2.63 5.97 14.46
N VAL A 128 3.90 6.36 14.49
CA VAL A 128 4.46 7.32 13.52
C VAL A 128 4.69 6.60 12.20
N GLN A 129 5.37 5.46 12.21
CA GLN A 129 5.64 4.66 11.02
C GLN A 129 4.34 4.19 10.35
N GLU A 130 3.34 3.76 11.12
CA GLU A 130 2.03 3.38 10.57
C GLU A 130 1.30 4.56 9.91
N ALA A 131 1.33 5.74 10.55
CA ALA A 131 0.72 6.92 9.95
C ALA A 131 1.44 7.38 8.68
N GLU A 132 2.77 7.21 8.61
CA GLU A 132 3.58 7.47 7.43
C GLU A 132 3.29 6.46 6.32
N ALA A 133 3.21 5.17 6.64
CA ALA A 133 2.87 4.12 5.69
C ALA A 133 1.44 4.27 5.14
N GLU A 134 0.46 4.58 5.98
CA GLU A 134 -0.91 4.86 5.54
C GLU A 134 -0.95 6.04 4.55
N TYR A 135 -0.28 7.14 4.89
CA TYR A 135 -0.26 8.33 4.01
C TYR A 135 0.50 8.05 2.71
N MET A 136 1.69 7.45 2.79
CA MET A 136 2.52 7.10 1.62
C MET A 136 1.82 6.09 0.72
N GLY A 137 1.26 5.00 1.25
CA GLY A 137 0.50 4.02 0.48
C GLY A 137 -0.68 4.64 -0.26
N GLY A 138 -1.40 5.55 0.42
CA GLY A 138 -2.43 6.35 -0.21
C GLY A 138 -1.92 7.25 -1.35
N CYS A 139 -0.71 7.85 -1.22
CA CYS A 139 -0.08 8.62 -2.30
C CYS A 139 0.37 7.72 -3.46
N LEU A 140 0.93 6.55 -3.15
CA LEU A 140 1.35 5.57 -4.15
C LEU A 140 0.15 5.12 -5.00
N GLN A 141 -0.98 4.82 -4.38
CA GLN A 141 -2.18 4.39 -5.09
C GLN A 141 -2.91 5.57 -5.78
N LEU A 142 -3.13 6.67 -5.08
CA LEU A 142 -3.95 7.82 -5.50
C LEU A 142 -3.23 9.16 -5.24
N PRO A 143 -2.22 9.55 -6.06
CA PRO A 143 -1.54 10.82 -5.89
C PRO A 143 -2.48 12.00 -6.17
N GLN A 144 -2.20 13.14 -5.54
CA GLN A 144 -3.00 14.37 -5.70
C GLN A 144 -3.17 14.77 -7.16
N LYS A 145 -2.11 14.64 -7.98
CA LYS A 145 -2.17 14.99 -9.41
C LYS A 145 -3.14 14.09 -10.19
N ALA A 146 -3.19 12.79 -9.87
CA ALA A 146 -4.14 11.89 -10.49
C ALA A 146 -5.58 12.23 -10.09
N LEU A 147 -5.83 12.45 -8.81
CA LEU A 147 -7.14 12.88 -8.33
C LEU A 147 -7.58 14.18 -8.99
N PHE A 148 -6.68 15.16 -9.09
CA PHE A 148 -6.95 16.43 -9.77
C PHE A 148 -7.30 16.22 -11.26
N HIS A 149 -6.51 15.39 -11.97
CA HIS A 149 -6.73 15.08 -13.38
C HIS A 149 -8.11 14.45 -13.60
N TYR A 150 -8.42 13.39 -12.87
CA TYR A 150 -9.68 12.67 -13.07
C TYR A 150 -10.90 13.45 -12.58
N HIS A 151 -10.79 14.15 -11.47
CA HIS A 151 -11.91 14.94 -10.92
C HIS A 151 -12.21 16.18 -11.76
N HIS A 152 -11.18 16.98 -12.08
CA HIS A 152 -11.39 18.28 -12.75
C HIS A 152 -11.40 18.21 -14.28
N PHE A 153 -10.50 17.45 -14.90
CA PHE A 153 -10.42 17.38 -16.36
C PHE A 153 -11.28 16.27 -16.93
N LYS A 154 -11.24 15.08 -16.36
CA LYS A 154 -12.03 13.94 -16.83
C LYS A 154 -13.45 13.90 -16.27
N LYS A 155 -13.79 14.78 -15.31
CA LYS A 155 -15.12 14.87 -14.67
C LYS A 155 -15.61 13.54 -14.10
N LYS A 156 -14.68 12.72 -13.60
CA LYS A 156 -14.98 11.43 -12.99
C LYS A 156 -15.50 11.59 -11.56
N ASN A 157 -16.52 10.84 -11.22
CA ASN A 157 -17.01 10.73 -9.85
C ASN A 157 -16.13 9.78 -9.03
N GLN A 158 -16.40 9.68 -7.72
CA GLN A 158 -15.61 8.86 -6.80
C GLN A 158 -15.62 7.38 -7.16
N ASP A 159 -16.75 6.84 -7.64
CA ASP A 159 -16.89 5.44 -8.01
C ASP A 159 -16.04 5.10 -9.25
N GLN A 160 -16.07 5.97 -10.24
CA GLN A 160 -15.26 5.83 -11.45
C GLN A 160 -13.75 5.96 -11.16
N ILE A 161 -13.37 6.85 -10.23
CA ILE A 161 -11.97 6.96 -9.81
C ILE A 161 -11.55 5.70 -9.06
N ALA A 162 -12.40 5.16 -8.18
CA ALA A 162 -12.14 3.92 -7.46
C ALA A 162 -11.92 2.74 -8.42
N GLU A 163 -12.74 2.62 -9.45
CA GLU A 163 -12.60 1.58 -10.48
C GLU A 163 -11.29 1.72 -11.26
N ILE A 164 -10.95 2.93 -11.74
CA ILE A 164 -9.73 3.19 -12.52
C ILE A 164 -8.47 2.81 -11.73
N PHE A 165 -8.44 3.09 -10.43
CA PHE A 165 -7.26 2.88 -9.59
C PHE A 165 -7.31 1.58 -8.77
N ASN A 166 -8.29 0.71 -9.03
CA ASN A 166 -8.52 -0.47 -8.18
C ASN A 166 -8.46 -0.12 -6.68
N ALA A 167 -9.12 0.98 -6.29
CA ALA A 167 -9.12 1.51 -4.93
C ALA A 167 -10.51 1.38 -4.30
N SER A 168 -10.57 1.34 -2.97
CA SER A 168 -11.86 1.40 -2.29
C SER A 168 -12.46 2.83 -2.40
N LYS A 169 -13.79 2.92 -2.42
CA LYS A 169 -14.48 4.22 -2.34
C LYS A 169 -14.09 5.01 -1.09
N GLN A 170 -13.76 4.33 -0.01
CA GLN A 170 -13.29 4.94 1.23
C GLN A 170 -11.90 5.59 1.02
N MET A 171 -10.98 4.89 0.36
CA MET A 171 -9.65 5.43 0.02
C MET A 171 -9.77 6.66 -0.89
N VAL A 172 -10.60 6.61 -1.93
CA VAL A 172 -10.83 7.78 -2.80
C VAL A 172 -11.37 8.97 -2.01
N ARG A 173 -12.37 8.77 -1.14
CA ARG A 173 -12.92 9.83 -0.27
C ARG A 173 -11.86 10.40 0.66
N TYR A 174 -11.11 9.53 1.32
CA TYR A 174 -10.02 9.93 2.21
C TYR A 174 -9.01 10.81 1.46
N ARG A 175 -8.50 10.34 0.32
CA ARG A 175 -7.50 11.08 -0.48
C ARG A 175 -8.04 12.40 -1.01
N LEU A 176 -9.27 12.45 -1.53
CA LEU A 176 -9.91 13.69 -1.97
C LEU A 176 -10.03 14.70 -0.81
N SER A 177 -10.38 14.23 0.38
CA SER A 177 -10.50 15.08 1.58
C SER A 177 -9.17 15.69 2.00
N ILE A 178 -8.13 14.86 2.16
CA ILE A 178 -6.83 15.32 2.68
C ILE A 178 -6.01 16.11 1.66
N THR A 179 -6.22 15.90 0.37
CA THR A 179 -5.56 16.66 -0.71
C THR A 179 -6.27 17.96 -1.03
N GLY A 180 -7.53 18.12 -0.62
CA GLY A 180 -8.34 19.30 -0.89
C GLY A 180 -8.68 19.49 -2.37
N VAL A 181 -8.49 18.48 -3.22
CA VAL A 181 -8.72 18.58 -4.68
C VAL A 181 -10.12 19.09 -5.01
N THR A 182 -11.15 18.65 -4.27
CA THR A 182 -12.54 19.07 -4.50
C THR A 182 -12.80 20.56 -4.21
N LYS A 183 -11.91 21.21 -3.45
CA LYS A 183 -12.03 22.64 -3.09
C LYS A 183 -11.30 23.57 -4.08
N ILE A 184 -10.54 23.01 -5.01
CA ILE A 184 -9.78 23.78 -6.00
C ILE A 184 -10.76 24.24 -7.08
N THR A 185 -10.94 25.56 -7.21
CA THR A 185 -11.73 26.15 -8.30
C THR A 185 -10.82 26.47 -9.45
N LEU A 186 -11.07 25.87 -10.61
CA LEU A 186 -10.38 26.24 -11.85
C LEU A 186 -10.86 27.64 -12.25
N ARG A 187 -9.97 28.64 -12.21
CA ARG A 187 -10.28 29.94 -12.84
C ARG A 187 -10.43 29.68 -14.33
N LYS A 188 -11.58 30.10 -14.87
CA LYS A 188 -11.84 30.11 -16.31
C LYS A 188 -10.94 31.11 -17.04
#